data_fa36c561e71cd4beb5ae26fb23460a1d
#
_entry.id   fa36c561e71cd4beb5ae26fb23460a1d
#
_cell.length_a   1.000
_cell.length_b   1.000
_cell.length_c   1.000
_cell.angle_alpha   90.00
_cell.angle_beta   90.00
_cell.angle_gamma   90.00
#
_symmetry.space_group_name_H-M   'P 1'
#
loop_
_entity.id
_entity.type
_entity.pdbx_description
1 polymer ?
#
loop_
_entity_poly.entity_id
_entity_poly.type
_entity_poly.pdbx_seq_one_letter_code
_entity_poly.pdbx_strand_id
1 'polypeptide(L)'
;MDIFRLDILRHGETELSHTLRGSTDDALTAKGWQHMQQTIETELSLYGVSSQPLWDVIVSSELQRCRLFAFELSEKLMLPLQVNPQFQEMHFGDWEAVDTQQIYAQSPELLTQFWEKPTQFAPPNAETMQQFQQRVVFGLDSLIQQAQEHQWQRVLLISHGGVIKLLKCLALQQPLDDILKMSAELGQLNSFIIHSSNKIRLMEQNK
;
A
#
# COMPACT_ATOMS: atom_id res chain seq x y z
N MET A 1 -2.02 -21.50 11.39
CA MET A 1 -3.44 -21.14 11.16
C MET A 1 -3.44 -19.78 10.50
N ASP A 2 -4.37 -19.56 9.58
CA ASP A 2 -4.59 -18.22 9.00
C ASP A 2 -5.18 -17.34 10.09
N ILE A 3 -4.75 -16.08 10.17
CA ILE A 3 -5.32 -15.11 11.12
C ILE A 3 -6.42 -14.34 10.40
N PHE A 4 -6.08 -13.67 9.29
CA PHE A 4 -7.03 -12.89 8.52
C PHE A 4 -6.58 -12.71 7.07
N ARG A 5 -7.53 -12.33 6.20
CA ARG A 5 -7.25 -11.85 4.85
C ARG A 5 -6.99 -10.34 4.89
N LEU A 6 -5.88 -9.92 4.30
CA LEU A 6 -5.52 -8.52 4.13
C LEU A 6 -5.69 -8.14 2.66
N ASP A 7 -6.68 -7.31 2.37
CA ASP A 7 -6.88 -6.71 1.06
C ASP A 7 -6.26 -5.31 1.07
N ILE A 8 -5.35 -5.03 0.14
CA ILE A 8 -4.69 -3.74 0.04
C ILE A 8 -5.10 -3.05 -1.26
N LEU A 9 -5.81 -1.95 -1.14
CA LEU A 9 -6.15 -1.06 -2.24
C LEU A 9 -5.06 -0.01 -2.40
N ARG A 10 -4.37 0.02 -3.55
CA ARG A 10 -3.50 1.14 -3.87
C ARG A 10 -4.34 2.37 -4.19
N HIS A 11 -3.92 3.54 -3.69
CA HIS A 11 -4.54 4.79 -4.10
C HIS A 11 -4.57 4.95 -5.63
N GLY A 12 -5.53 5.70 -6.14
CA GLY A 12 -5.70 6.02 -7.55
C GLY A 12 -4.72 7.09 -8.06
N GLU A 13 -4.97 7.58 -9.27
CA GLU A 13 -4.23 8.69 -9.86
C GLU A 13 -4.34 9.94 -8.97
N THR A 14 -3.23 10.66 -8.81
CA THR A 14 -3.13 11.90 -8.02
C THR A 14 -2.68 13.06 -8.90
N GLU A 15 -2.79 14.29 -8.39
CA GLU A 15 -2.43 15.51 -9.13
C GLU A 15 -0.96 15.52 -9.56
N LEU A 16 -0.07 14.91 -8.76
CA LEU A 16 1.37 14.82 -9.04
C LEU A 16 1.80 13.44 -9.56
N SER A 17 0.92 12.67 -10.22
CA SER A 17 1.20 11.28 -10.65
C SER A 17 2.42 11.10 -11.57
N HIS A 18 2.92 12.16 -12.17
CA HIS A 18 4.13 12.17 -13.01
C HIS A 18 5.44 12.30 -12.23
N THR A 19 5.38 12.46 -10.90
CA THR A 19 6.56 12.65 -10.03
C THR A 19 6.74 11.49 -9.06
N LEU A 20 7.92 11.38 -8.42
CA LEU A 20 8.09 10.54 -7.24
C LEU A 20 7.40 11.17 -6.03
N ARG A 21 6.57 10.40 -5.35
CA ARG A 21 5.80 10.86 -4.19
C ARG A 21 5.81 9.81 -3.11
N GLY A 22 6.51 10.13 -2.05
CA GLY A 22 6.47 9.37 -0.81
C GLY A 22 5.59 10.08 0.22
N SER A 23 6.22 10.95 0.99
CA SER A 23 5.57 11.77 2.02
C SER A 23 4.86 13.01 1.47
N THR A 24 5.09 13.40 0.21
CA THR A 24 4.34 14.48 -0.44
C THR A 24 2.85 14.17 -0.38
N ASP A 25 2.08 15.05 0.25
CA ASP A 25 0.65 14.85 0.54
C ASP A 25 -0.24 15.47 -0.54
N ASP A 26 -0.21 14.89 -1.75
CA ASP A 26 -1.01 15.31 -2.90
C ASP A 26 -2.40 14.63 -2.93
N ALA A 27 -3.37 15.31 -3.54
CA ALA A 27 -4.75 14.86 -3.63
C ALA A 27 -4.95 13.86 -4.78
N LEU A 28 -5.99 13.01 -4.65
CA LEU A 28 -6.51 12.22 -5.77
C LEU A 28 -7.11 13.12 -6.84
N THR A 29 -6.91 12.76 -8.11
CA THR A 29 -7.74 13.28 -9.19
C THR A 29 -9.15 12.66 -9.13
N ALA A 30 -10.13 13.29 -9.77
CA ALA A 30 -11.48 12.71 -9.92
C ALA A 30 -11.44 11.32 -10.57
N LYS A 31 -10.55 11.12 -11.55
CA LYS A 31 -10.34 9.83 -12.21
C LYS A 31 -9.74 8.79 -11.26
N GLY A 32 -8.75 9.19 -10.45
CA GLY A 32 -8.16 8.31 -9.43
C GLY A 32 -9.17 7.87 -8.39
N TRP A 33 -10.02 8.81 -7.93
CA TRP A 33 -11.11 8.53 -7.01
C TRP A 33 -12.12 7.54 -7.60
N GLN A 34 -12.59 7.80 -8.81
CA GLN A 34 -13.54 6.93 -9.52
C GLN A 34 -12.98 5.51 -9.74
N HIS A 35 -11.70 5.38 -10.08
CA HIS A 35 -11.06 4.08 -10.25
C HIS A 35 -11.08 3.27 -8.96
N MET A 36 -10.74 3.89 -7.83
CA MET A 36 -10.80 3.23 -6.52
C MET A 36 -12.24 2.81 -6.17
N GLN A 37 -13.24 3.68 -6.44
CA GLN A 37 -14.65 3.35 -6.21
C GLN A 37 -15.08 2.13 -7.03
N GLN A 38 -14.75 2.07 -8.32
CA GLN A 38 -15.07 0.94 -9.20
C GLN A 38 -14.47 -0.36 -8.72
N THR A 39 -13.23 -0.33 -8.22
CA THR A 39 -12.56 -1.51 -7.64
C THR A 39 -13.32 -2.02 -6.41
N ILE A 40 -13.70 -1.12 -5.49
CA ILE A 40 -14.47 -1.49 -4.30
C ILE A 40 -15.86 -2.04 -4.68
N GLU A 41 -16.57 -1.39 -5.60
CA GLU A 41 -17.88 -1.82 -6.07
C GLU A 41 -17.84 -3.21 -6.72
N THR A 42 -16.78 -3.48 -7.47
CA THR A 42 -16.55 -4.82 -8.06
C THR A 42 -16.37 -5.88 -6.97
N GLU A 43 -15.54 -5.62 -5.96
CA GLU A 43 -15.36 -6.55 -4.83
C GLU A 43 -16.66 -6.79 -4.06
N LEU A 44 -17.41 -5.73 -3.78
CA LEU A 44 -18.70 -5.84 -3.10
C LEU A 44 -19.73 -6.64 -3.93
N SER A 45 -19.73 -6.49 -5.24
CA SER A 45 -20.64 -7.23 -6.12
C SER A 45 -20.29 -8.73 -6.20
N LEU A 46 -19.01 -9.08 -6.15
CA LEU A 46 -18.54 -10.46 -6.23
C LEU A 46 -18.77 -11.24 -4.92
N TYR A 47 -18.64 -10.57 -3.78
CA TYR A 47 -18.61 -11.21 -2.46
C TYR A 47 -19.67 -10.70 -1.49
N GLY A 48 -20.38 -9.62 -1.82
CA GLY A 48 -21.36 -8.96 -0.94
C GLY A 48 -22.74 -9.62 -0.83
N VAL A 49 -22.88 -10.89 -1.21
CA VAL A 49 -24.17 -11.62 -1.19
C VAL A 49 -24.54 -12.12 0.21
N SER A 50 -23.65 -11.94 1.20
CA SER A 50 -23.92 -12.34 2.59
C SER A 50 -24.51 -11.18 3.39
N SER A 51 -25.24 -11.49 4.48
CA SER A 51 -25.75 -10.51 5.44
C SER A 51 -24.62 -9.86 6.31
N GLN A 52 -23.37 -10.27 6.10
CA GLN A 52 -22.20 -9.76 6.84
C GLN A 52 -21.41 -8.78 5.96
N PRO A 53 -20.79 -7.74 6.54
CA PRO A 53 -19.86 -6.88 5.81
C PRO A 53 -18.72 -7.68 5.19
N LEU A 54 -18.21 -7.22 4.05
CA LEU A 54 -17.10 -7.87 3.37
C LEU A 54 -15.78 -7.73 4.14
N TRP A 55 -15.60 -6.61 4.82
CA TRP A 55 -14.44 -6.30 5.69
C TRP A 55 -14.92 -5.97 7.10
N ASP A 56 -14.11 -6.27 8.08
CA ASP A 56 -14.38 -5.97 9.50
C ASP A 56 -13.94 -4.55 9.89
N VAL A 57 -12.90 -4.05 9.19
CA VAL A 57 -12.28 -2.75 9.46
C VAL A 57 -11.62 -2.19 8.20
N ILE A 58 -11.59 -0.88 8.09
CA ILE A 58 -10.77 -0.15 7.12
C ILE A 58 -9.57 0.43 7.86
N VAL A 59 -8.37 0.17 7.34
CA VAL A 59 -7.11 0.78 7.78
C VAL A 59 -6.59 1.67 6.66
N SER A 60 -6.05 2.82 6.98
CA SER A 60 -5.54 3.76 5.97
C SER A 60 -4.17 4.30 6.34
N SER A 61 -3.33 4.53 5.34
CA SER A 61 -2.24 5.49 5.43
C SER A 61 -2.79 6.87 5.82
N GLU A 62 -2.00 7.70 6.51
CA GLU A 62 -2.42 9.05 6.90
C GLU A 62 -2.39 10.06 5.75
N LEU A 63 -1.73 9.74 4.60
CA LEU A 63 -1.67 10.65 3.46
C LEU A 63 -3.06 10.81 2.81
N GLN A 64 -3.41 12.05 2.45
CA GLN A 64 -4.77 12.43 2.04
C GLN A 64 -5.31 11.59 0.87
N ARG A 65 -4.45 11.20 -0.09
CA ARG A 65 -4.80 10.33 -1.23
C ARG A 65 -5.32 8.94 -0.83
N CYS A 66 -5.04 8.51 0.40
CA CYS A 66 -5.58 7.29 1.01
C CYS A 66 -6.66 7.63 2.04
N ARG A 67 -6.37 8.55 2.96
CA ARG A 67 -7.19 8.83 4.14
C ARG A 67 -8.56 9.41 3.80
N LEU A 68 -8.64 10.34 2.83
CA LEU A 68 -9.93 10.93 2.47
C LEU A 68 -10.87 9.91 1.83
N PHE A 69 -10.34 9.06 0.94
CA PHE A 69 -11.11 7.96 0.36
C PHE A 69 -11.53 6.93 1.41
N ALA A 70 -10.62 6.57 2.32
CA ALA A 70 -10.92 5.65 3.42
C ALA A 70 -12.02 6.17 4.33
N PHE A 71 -12.01 7.46 4.63
CA PHE A 71 -13.05 8.12 5.45
C PHE A 71 -14.42 8.01 4.79
N GLU A 72 -14.57 8.43 3.52
CA GLU A 72 -15.85 8.35 2.80
C GLU A 72 -16.33 6.89 2.69
N LEU A 73 -15.40 5.95 2.42
CA LEU A 73 -15.76 4.54 2.34
C LEU A 73 -16.22 3.97 3.69
N SER A 74 -15.58 4.37 4.79
CA SER A 74 -15.98 3.94 6.14
C SER A 74 -17.38 4.38 6.49
N GLU A 75 -17.75 5.62 6.18
CA GLU A 75 -19.10 6.15 6.36
C GLU A 75 -20.12 5.38 5.48
N LYS A 76 -19.79 5.17 4.20
CA LYS A 76 -20.64 4.45 3.24
C LYS A 76 -20.92 3.00 3.66
N LEU A 77 -19.91 2.31 4.18
CA LEU A 77 -20.01 0.90 4.57
C LEU A 77 -20.32 0.70 6.06
N MET A 78 -20.38 1.78 6.85
CA MET A 78 -20.55 1.75 8.31
C MET A 78 -19.51 0.86 9.00
N LEU A 79 -18.24 0.92 8.54
CA LEU A 79 -17.13 0.16 9.09
C LEU A 79 -16.22 1.07 9.93
N PRO A 80 -15.60 0.53 10.98
CA PRO A 80 -14.58 1.27 11.73
C PRO A 80 -13.40 1.64 10.84
N LEU A 81 -12.85 2.85 11.02
CA LEU A 81 -11.67 3.34 10.34
C LEU A 81 -10.52 3.53 11.33
N GLN A 82 -9.35 3.05 10.97
CA GLN A 82 -8.11 3.33 11.67
C GLN A 82 -7.10 3.98 10.73
N VAL A 83 -6.42 5.03 11.17
CA VAL A 83 -5.33 5.66 10.44
C VAL A 83 -4.01 5.20 11.05
N ASN A 84 -3.12 4.64 10.23
CA ASN A 84 -1.84 4.12 10.68
C ASN A 84 -0.69 4.68 9.81
N PRO A 85 0.16 5.58 10.35
CA PRO A 85 1.26 6.20 9.62
C PRO A 85 2.33 5.20 9.18
N GLN A 86 2.39 4.00 9.78
CA GLN A 86 3.34 2.97 9.38
C GLN A 86 3.10 2.45 7.95
N PHE A 87 1.90 2.66 7.39
CA PHE A 87 1.56 2.27 6.03
C PHE A 87 1.65 3.40 5.01
N GLN A 88 2.37 4.50 5.31
CA GLN A 88 2.73 5.51 4.33
C GLN A 88 3.67 4.97 3.25
N GLU A 89 3.75 5.69 2.13
CA GLU A 89 4.74 5.41 1.09
C GLU A 89 6.17 5.69 1.60
N MET A 90 7.15 5.12 0.93
CA MET A 90 8.56 5.40 1.18
C MET A 90 8.84 6.90 0.98
N HIS A 91 9.55 7.51 1.93
CA HIS A 91 10.00 8.90 1.79
C HIS A 91 11.17 8.98 0.82
N PHE A 92 11.03 9.78 -0.25
CA PHE A 92 12.03 9.86 -1.32
C PHE A 92 13.03 11.02 -1.16
N GLY A 93 13.07 11.70 0.00
CA GLY A 93 14.04 12.75 0.27
C GLY A 93 13.99 13.89 -0.74
N ASP A 94 15.16 14.21 -1.31
CA ASP A 94 15.28 15.32 -2.28
C ASP A 94 14.60 15.02 -3.63
N TRP A 95 14.11 13.80 -3.85
CA TRP A 95 13.35 13.42 -5.05
C TRP A 95 11.83 13.54 -4.86
N GLU A 96 11.37 13.97 -3.69
CA GLU A 96 9.94 14.21 -3.43
C GLU A 96 9.36 15.26 -4.39
N ALA A 97 8.24 14.92 -5.04
CA ALA A 97 7.54 15.73 -6.02
C ALA A 97 8.39 16.14 -7.26
N VAL A 98 9.50 15.44 -7.51
CA VAL A 98 10.36 15.67 -8.69
C VAL A 98 10.01 14.68 -9.81
N ASP A 99 9.93 15.20 -11.04
CA ASP A 99 9.72 14.38 -12.24
C ASP A 99 10.90 13.42 -12.46
N THR A 100 10.60 12.17 -12.79
CA THR A 100 11.62 11.11 -12.97
C THR A 100 12.60 11.45 -14.10
N GLN A 101 12.16 12.16 -15.15
CA GLN A 101 13.04 12.59 -16.24
C GLN A 101 14.02 13.66 -15.75
N GLN A 102 13.57 14.56 -14.88
CA GLN A 102 14.44 15.56 -14.26
C GLN A 102 15.47 14.90 -13.34
N ILE A 103 15.08 13.90 -12.54
CA ILE A 103 16.01 13.13 -11.70
C ILE A 103 17.04 12.44 -12.58
N TYR A 104 16.60 11.80 -13.67
CA TYR A 104 17.50 11.15 -14.63
C TYR A 104 18.49 12.13 -15.26
N ALA A 105 18.04 13.32 -15.62
CA ALA A 105 18.93 14.35 -16.21
C ALA A 105 19.99 14.87 -15.21
N GLN A 106 19.66 14.91 -13.91
CA GLN A 106 20.55 15.44 -12.88
C GLN A 106 21.43 14.37 -12.23
N SER A 107 20.95 13.13 -12.08
CA SER A 107 21.59 12.07 -11.32
C SER A 107 21.31 10.69 -11.93
N PRO A 108 21.69 10.45 -13.21
CA PRO A 108 21.33 9.20 -13.91
C PRO A 108 21.92 7.97 -13.25
N GLU A 109 23.17 8.07 -12.76
CA GLU A 109 23.86 6.95 -12.11
C GLU A 109 23.17 6.56 -10.80
N LEU A 110 22.86 7.53 -9.93
CA LEU A 110 22.19 7.26 -8.66
C LEU A 110 20.79 6.70 -8.87
N LEU A 111 20.04 7.23 -9.86
CA LEU A 111 18.71 6.71 -10.19
C LEU A 111 18.79 5.25 -10.65
N THR A 112 19.76 4.92 -11.52
CA THR A 112 19.98 3.55 -11.98
C THR A 112 20.35 2.63 -10.81
N GLN A 113 21.30 3.07 -9.96
CA GLN A 113 21.73 2.31 -8.78
C GLN A 113 20.57 2.08 -7.80
N PHE A 114 19.74 3.09 -7.56
CA PHE A 114 18.54 2.95 -6.72
C PHE A 114 17.56 1.93 -7.31
N TRP A 115 17.35 1.92 -8.62
CA TRP A 115 16.44 0.96 -9.24
C TRP A 115 16.96 -0.47 -9.24
N GLU A 116 18.28 -0.66 -9.35
CA GLU A 116 18.90 -1.98 -9.37
C GLU A 116 19.17 -2.54 -7.97
N LYS A 117 19.56 -1.67 -7.03
CA LYS A 117 19.99 -2.05 -5.67
C LYS A 117 19.47 -1.07 -4.62
N PRO A 118 18.13 -0.99 -4.43
CA PRO A 118 17.53 -0.03 -3.50
C PRO A 118 17.93 -0.27 -2.03
N THR A 119 18.47 -1.45 -1.69
CA THR A 119 18.99 -1.71 -0.34
C THR A 119 20.35 -1.05 -0.07
N GLN A 120 21.07 -0.68 -1.13
CA GLN A 120 22.43 -0.09 -1.04
C GLN A 120 22.42 1.40 -1.37
N PHE A 121 21.50 1.83 -2.21
CA PHE A 121 21.40 3.20 -2.71
C PHE A 121 20.02 3.76 -2.41
N ALA A 122 19.99 4.99 -1.93
CA ALA A 122 18.76 5.74 -1.67
C ALA A 122 18.90 7.17 -2.19
N PRO A 123 17.81 7.84 -2.54
CA PRO A 123 17.85 9.28 -2.82
C PRO A 123 18.45 10.05 -1.64
N PRO A 124 19.08 11.21 -1.87
CA PRO A 124 19.61 12.03 -0.77
C PRO A 124 18.49 12.39 0.21
N ASN A 125 18.77 12.32 1.51
CA ASN A 125 17.82 12.59 2.60
C ASN A 125 16.57 11.70 2.63
N ALA A 126 16.54 10.61 1.86
CA ALA A 126 15.41 9.67 1.82
C ALA A 126 15.42 8.68 2.99
N GLU A 127 14.26 8.08 3.23
CA GLU A 127 14.17 6.83 4.00
C GLU A 127 14.96 5.73 3.30
N THR A 128 15.78 4.97 4.02
CA THR A 128 16.42 3.79 3.45
C THR A 128 15.41 2.66 3.24
N MET A 129 15.70 1.73 2.33
CA MET A 129 14.84 0.57 2.10
C MET A 129 14.65 -0.29 3.37
N GLN A 130 15.69 -0.37 4.21
CA GLN A 130 15.63 -1.07 5.49
C GLN A 130 14.73 -0.36 6.50
N GLN A 131 14.79 0.97 6.59
CA GLN A 131 13.90 1.76 7.45
C GLN A 131 12.45 1.63 7.00
N PHE A 132 12.20 1.72 5.69
CA PHE A 132 10.88 1.49 5.10
C PHE A 132 10.34 0.11 5.45
N GLN A 133 11.13 -0.95 5.23
CA GLN A 133 10.75 -2.32 5.58
C GLN A 133 10.43 -2.45 7.07
N GLN A 134 11.30 -1.95 7.96
CA GLN A 134 11.10 -2.04 9.41
C GLN A 134 9.80 -1.36 9.84
N ARG A 135 9.53 -0.17 9.29
CA ARG A 135 8.32 0.60 9.59
C ARG A 135 7.05 -0.13 9.16
N VAL A 136 7.02 -0.64 7.93
CA VAL A 136 5.85 -1.37 7.41
C VAL A 136 5.63 -2.69 8.14
N VAL A 137 6.70 -3.43 8.44
CA VAL A 137 6.61 -4.68 9.22
C VAL A 137 6.10 -4.40 10.63
N PHE A 138 6.58 -3.35 11.29
CA PHE A 138 6.05 -2.94 12.60
C PHE A 138 4.55 -2.61 12.54
N GLY A 139 4.11 -1.91 11.49
CA GLY A 139 2.69 -1.64 11.25
C GLY A 139 1.88 -2.92 11.06
N LEU A 140 2.43 -3.88 10.32
CA LEU A 140 1.79 -5.18 10.09
C LEU A 140 1.70 -6.01 11.38
N ASP A 141 2.74 -6.05 12.20
CA ASP A 141 2.73 -6.77 13.49
C ASP A 141 1.66 -6.19 14.43
N SER A 142 1.54 -4.87 14.48
CA SER A 142 0.47 -4.19 15.23
C SER A 142 -0.92 -4.57 14.70
N LEU A 143 -1.08 -4.62 13.38
CA LEU A 143 -2.34 -5.00 12.74
C LEU A 143 -2.71 -6.46 13.03
N ILE A 144 -1.72 -7.37 13.04
CA ILE A 144 -1.90 -8.78 13.41
C ILE A 144 -2.41 -8.90 14.84
N GLN A 145 -1.80 -8.18 15.78
CA GLN A 145 -2.23 -8.18 17.17
C GLN A 145 -3.69 -7.69 17.30
N GLN A 146 -4.03 -6.57 16.67
CA GLN A 146 -5.39 -6.04 16.71
C GLN A 146 -6.41 -7.00 16.05
N ALA A 147 -6.04 -7.63 14.93
CA ALA A 147 -6.91 -8.60 14.27
C ALA A 147 -7.20 -9.81 15.19
N GLN A 148 -6.23 -10.26 15.99
CA GLN A 148 -6.44 -11.31 16.98
C GLN A 148 -7.34 -10.85 18.14
N GLU A 149 -7.09 -9.65 18.69
CA GLU A 149 -7.87 -9.08 19.79
C GLU A 149 -9.35 -8.86 19.41
N HIS A 150 -9.59 -8.36 18.20
CA HIS A 150 -10.93 -8.05 17.69
C HIS A 150 -11.56 -9.17 16.88
N GLN A 151 -10.85 -10.28 16.66
CA GLN A 151 -11.30 -11.43 15.85
C GLN A 151 -11.62 -11.07 14.39
N TRP A 152 -10.90 -10.09 13.82
CA TRP A 152 -11.09 -9.72 12.42
C TRP A 152 -10.70 -10.85 11.47
N GLN A 153 -11.54 -11.09 10.49
CA GLN A 153 -11.35 -12.11 9.46
C GLN A 153 -10.84 -11.51 8.16
N ARG A 154 -11.23 -10.24 7.87
CA ARG A 154 -10.85 -9.56 6.65
C ARG A 154 -10.67 -8.06 6.89
N VAL A 155 -9.50 -7.56 6.56
CA VAL A 155 -9.08 -6.16 6.71
C VAL A 155 -8.89 -5.52 5.35
N LEU A 156 -9.44 -4.32 5.14
CA LEU A 156 -9.13 -3.48 3.98
C LEU A 156 -8.10 -2.43 4.38
N LEU A 157 -6.91 -2.48 3.77
CA LEU A 157 -5.88 -1.45 3.91
C LEU A 157 -5.84 -0.57 2.66
N ILE A 158 -5.98 0.74 2.81
CA ILE A 158 -5.82 1.71 1.73
C ILE A 158 -4.44 2.35 1.86
N SER A 159 -3.57 2.09 0.88
CA SER A 159 -2.16 2.42 0.98
C SER A 159 -1.51 2.65 -0.39
N HIS A 160 -0.22 2.36 -0.53
CA HIS A 160 0.66 2.82 -1.60
C HIS A 160 1.34 1.67 -2.33
N GLY A 161 1.95 2.02 -3.47
CA GLY A 161 2.65 1.06 -4.33
C GLY A 161 3.84 0.40 -3.65
N GLY A 162 4.66 1.15 -2.94
CA GLY A 162 5.84 0.61 -2.22
C GLY A 162 5.45 -0.39 -1.14
N VAL A 163 4.40 -0.08 -0.35
CA VAL A 163 3.90 -1.00 0.70
C VAL A 163 3.44 -2.33 0.09
N ILE A 164 2.65 -2.29 -1.01
CA ILE A 164 2.20 -3.50 -1.69
C ILE A 164 3.37 -4.29 -2.26
N LYS A 165 4.32 -3.63 -2.91
CA LYS A 165 5.51 -4.25 -3.49
C LYS A 165 6.38 -4.91 -2.42
N LEU A 166 6.56 -4.25 -1.27
CA LEU A 166 7.27 -4.82 -0.13
C LEU A 166 6.58 -6.10 0.37
N LEU A 167 5.28 -6.07 0.59
CA LEU A 167 4.55 -7.25 1.06
C LEU A 167 4.57 -8.39 0.02
N LYS A 168 4.56 -8.07 -1.29
CA LYS A 168 4.78 -9.07 -2.35
C LYS A 168 6.18 -9.70 -2.28
N CYS A 169 7.24 -8.88 -2.10
CA CYS A 169 8.59 -9.40 -1.90
C CYS A 169 8.68 -10.37 -0.72
N LEU A 170 8.10 -9.98 0.43
CA LEU A 170 8.07 -10.82 1.62
C LEU A 170 7.28 -12.12 1.40
N ALA A 171 6.09 -12.02 0.78
CA ALA A 171 5.23 -13.17 0.50
C ALA A 171 5.88 -14.18 -0.46
N LEU A 172 6.61 -13.68 -1.45
CA LEU A 172 7.29 -14.48 -2.47
C LEU A 172 8.72 -14.85 -2.08
N GLN A 173 9.18 -14.43 -0.90
CA GLN A 173 10.55 -14.64 -0.39
C GLN A 173 11.63 -14.17 -1.38
N GLN A 174 11.35 -13.05 -2.08
CA GLN A 174 12.30 -12.44 -3.01
C GLN A 174 13.25 -11.51 -2.26
N PRO A 175 14.50 -11.33 -2.78
CA PRO A 175 15.41 -10.33 -2.25
C PRO A 175 14.77 -8.94 -2.25
N LEU A 176 15.06 -8.13 -1.24
CA LEU A 176 14.49 -6.78 -1.12
C LEU A 176 14.93 -5.86 -2.28
N ASP A 177 16.05 -6.13 -2.92
CA ASP A 177 16.48 -5.44 -4.15
C ASP A 177 15.53 -5.69 -5.35
N ASP A 178 14.68 -6.71 -5.28
CA ASP A 178 13.67 -6.97 -6.31
C ASP A 178 12.33 -6.22 -6.09
N ILE A 179 12.23 -5.40 -5.04
CA ILE A 179 10.98 -4.69 -4.70
C ILE A 179 10.44 -3.85 -5.86
N LEU A 180 11.33 -3.18 -6.61
CA LEU A 180 10.94 -2.32 -7.73
C LEU A 180 10.50 -3.10 -8.97
N LYS A 181 10.79 -4.41 -9.03
CA LYS A 181 10.32 -5.34 -10.07
C LYS A 181 8.88 -5.82 -9.84
N MET A 182 8.36 -5.66 -8.61
CA MET A 182 6.99 -6.03 -8.28
C MET A 182 5.98 -5.05 -8.88
N SER A 183 4.87 -5.58 -9.37
CA SER A 183 3.75 -4.75 -9.85
C SER A 183 2.82 -4.32 -8.71
N ALA A 184 2.30 -3.11 -8.79
CA ALA A 184 1.22 -2.60 -7.95
C ALA A 184 0.56 -1.45 -8.73
N GLU A 185 -0.51 -1.73 -9.45
CA GLU A 185 -1.18 -0.74 -10.30
C GLU A 185 -2.04 0.22 -9.46
N LEU A 186 -2.23 1.46 -9.94
CA LEU A 186 -3.11 2.45 -9.30
C LEU A 186 -4.55 1.92 -9.24
N GLY A 187 -5.22 2.12 -8.11
CA GLY A 187 -6.59 1.67 -7.91
C GLY A 187 -6.77 0.14 -7.84
N GLN A 188 -5.71 -0.64 -7.90
CA GLN A 188 -5.75 -2.10 -7.87
C GLN A 188 -5.84 -2.63 -6.42
N LEU A 189 -6.68 -3.65 -6.21
CA LEU A 189 -6.73 -4.43 -4.99
C LEU A 189 -5.75 -5.61 -5.07
N ASN A 190 -4.96 -5.82 -4.01
CA ASN A 190 -4.04 -6.96 -3.87
C ASN A 190 -4.35 -7.67 -2.55
N SER A 191 -4.54 -8.99 -2.59
CA SER A 191 -4.98 -9.76 -1.43
C SER A 191 -3.88 -10.67 -0.90
N PHE A 192 -3.77 -10.72 0.42
CA PHE A 192 -2.81 -11.55 1.14
C PHE A 192 -3.51 -12.33 2.24
N ILE A 193 -2.99 -13.52 2.55
CA ILE A 193 -3.34 -14.25 3.78
C ILE A 193 -2.23 -14.05 4.78
N ILE A 194 -2.59 -13.61 5.96
CA ILE A 194 -1.68 -13.42 7.09
C ILE A 194 -1.81 -14.64 8.03
N HIS A 195 -0.67 -15.24 8.35
CA HIS A 195 -0.59 -16.41 9.22
C HIS A 195 -0.11 -16.04 10.64
N SER A 196 -0.46 -16.86 11.62
CA SER A 196 -0.06 -16.68 13.03
C SER A 196 1.47 -16.71 13.26
N SER A 197 2.23 -17.19 12.31
CA SER A 197 3.70 -17.17 12.32
C SER A 197 4.31 -15.95 11.63
N ASN A 198 3.56 -14.87 11.47
CA ASN A 198 3.92 -13.67 10.70
C ASN A 198 4.32 -13.98 9.24
N LYS A 199 3.92 -15.13 8.72
CA LYS A 199 4.09 -15.46 7.32
C LYS A 199 2.99 -14.81 6.50
N ILE A 200 3.39 -14.22 5.38
CA ILE A 200 2.51 -13.59 4.41
C ILE A 200 2.43 -14.51 3.19
N ARG A 201 1.25 -14.75 2.68
CA ARG A 201 1.03 -15.44 1.41
C ARG A 201 0.22 -14.55 0.47
N LEU A 202 0.74 -14.30 -0.71
CA LEU A 202 0.01 -13.61 -1.77
C LEU A 202 -1.12 -14.51 -2.28
N MET A 203 -2.33 -13.97 -2.42
CA MET A 203 -3.43 -14.65 -3.09
C MET A 203 -3.34 -14.40 -4.59
N GLU A 204 -3.48 -15.46 -5.39
CA GLU A 204 -3.62 -15.31 -6.83
C GLU A 204 -4.94 -14.57 -7.12
N GLN A 205 -4.86 -13.54 -7.97
CA GLN A 205 -6.07 -12.91 -8.49
C GLN A 205 -6.70 -13.89 -9.50
N ASN A 206 -7.90 -14.37 -9.22
CA ASN A 206 -8.68 -15.07 -10.24
C ASN A 206 -8.91 -14.10 -11.40
N LYS A 207 -8.34 -14.44 -12.55
CA LYS A 207 -8.50 -13.69 -13.81
C LYS A 207 -9.93 -13.80 -14.32
#